data_29e35ba3e2487e85989106be0234517d
#
_entry.id   29e35ba3e2487e85989106be0234517d
#
_cell.length_a   1.000
_cell.length_b   1.000
_cell.length_c   1.000
_cell.angle_alpha   90.00
_cell.angle_beta   90.00
_cell.angle_gamma   90.00
#
_symmetry.space_group_name_H-M   'P 1'
#
loop_
_entity.id
_entity.type
_entity.pdbx_description
1 polymer ?
#
loop_
_entity_poly.entity_id
_entity_poly.type
_entity_poly.pdbx_seq_one_letter_code
_entity_poly.pdbx_strand_id
1 'polypeptide(L)'
;MLPIDLHTHTVASGHGTTNTIADLAKTAYGKGMLLLGVSDHGPATPGSCQESYFRNLKSAPKNRAGVIMLYGAEANILDEHGHLDLSEPILSGLDFCIASIHPQTFRSPAYHRFSFWDRRQVAEDTEGAKRYNTQAYIRTMERPYVNIIGHPDDPHYPIDFEQFVEAALQNHVIIEVNEASLVPGGYRGDTKENMKTILKLCRQRQMPILLSSDSHGAKGVGEAPYAEALVQEMAYPRELIVNYMEPQAVCALLKKRR
;
A
#
# COMPACT_ATOMS: atom_id res chain seq x y z
N MET A 1 8.22 5.78 -15.51
CA MET A 1 6.76 5.92 -15.32
C MET A 1 6.09 4.56 -15.39
N LEU A 2 5.22 4.25 -14.44
CA LEU A 2 4.60 2.94 -14.30
C LEU A 2 3.42 2.79 -15.29
N PRO A 3 3.31 1.67 -16.02
CA PRO A 3 2.13 1.36 -16.84
C PRO A 3 0.90 0.98 -16.00
N ILE A 4 1.12 0.54 -14.77
CA ILE A 4 0.12 0.16 -13.77
C ILE A 4 0.48 0.80 -12.45
N ASP A 5 -0.47 1.47 -11.79
CA ASP A 5 -0.30 2.02 -10.45
C ASP A 5 -1.54 1.70 -9.62
N LEU A 6 -1.36 1.01 -8.50
CA LEU A 6 -2.48 0.55 -7.65
C LEU A 6 -2.63 1.38 -6.38
N HIS A 7 -1.70 2.30 -6.08
CA HIS A 7 -1.73 3.09 -4.86
C HIS A 7 -1.83 4.59 -5.19
N THR A 8 -3.07 5.06 -5.31
CA THR A 8 -3.36 6.47 -5.60
C THR A 8 -4.58 6.94 -4.81
N HIS A 9 -4.56 8.22 -4.45
CA HIS A 9 -5.54 8.85 -3.56
C HIS A 9 -6.31 9.95 -4.25
N THR A 10 -7.60 10.06 -3.89
CA THR A 10 -8.48 11.14 -4.31
C THR A 10 -8.82 12.06 -3.14
N VAL A 11 -9.66 13.05 -3.39
CA VAL A 11 -10.22 13.93 -2.35
C VAL A 11 -10.90 13.14 -1.21
N ALA A 12 -11.31 11.89 -1.47
CA ALA A 12 -11.96 11.03 -0.47
C ALA A 12 -11.00 10.54 0.63
N SER A 13 -9.69 10.61 0.41
CA SER A 13 -8.68 10.34 1.44
C SER A 13 -8.58 11.42 2.52
N GLY A 14 -9.25 12.57 2.33
CA GLY A 14 -9.38 13.63 3.34
C GLY A 14 -8.18 14.56 3.48
N HIS A 15 -7.08 14.30 2.79
CA HIS A 15 -5.87 15.13 2.79
C HIS A 15 -5.06 14.98 1.49
N GLY A 16 -4.11 15.90 1.30
CA GLY A 16 -3.09 15.83 0.24
C GLY A 16 -3.57 16.22 -1.14
N THR A 17 -4.86 16.10 -1.46
CA THR A 17 -5.37 16.38 -2.80
C THR A 17 -6.83 16.83 -2.81
N THR A 18 -7.20 17.56 -3.87
CA THR A 18 -8.60 17.87 -4.23
C THR A 18 -9.03 17.13 -5.52
N ASN A 19 -8.19 16.28 -6.08
CA ASN A 19 -8.48 15.55 -7.31
C ASN A 19 -9.52 14.46 -7.08
N THR A 20 -10.36 14.27 -8.09
CA THR A 20 -11.38 13.22 -8.13
C THR A 20 -10.88 11.98 -8.87
N ILE A 21 -11.63 10.87 -8.80
CA ILE A 21 -11.37 9.67 -9.63
C ILE A 21 -11.28 10.03 -11.12
N ALA A 22 -12.11 10.98 -11.59
CA ALA A 22 -12.09 11.40 -12.98
C ALA A 22 -10.80 12.13 -13.36
N ASP A 23 -10.26 12.96 -12.46
CA ASP A 23 -9.00 13.66 -12.69
C ASP A 23 -7.84 12.67 -12.76
N LEU A 24 -7.78 11.68 -11.85
CA LEU A 24 -6.75 10.65 -11.86
C LEU A 24 -6.83 9.81 -13.16
N ALA A 25 -8.02 9.38 -13.56
CA ALA A 25 -8.22 8.60 -14.79
C ALA A 25 -7.81 9.38 -16.04
N LYS A 26 -8.14 10.68 -16.12
CA LYS A 26 -7.72 11.57 -17.20
C LYS A 26 -6.19 11.69 -17.27
N THR A 27 -5.55 11.83 -16.14
CA THR A 27 -4.06 11.89 -16.06
C THR A 27 -3.45 10.56 -16.50
N ALA A 28 -3.95 9.44 -15.98
CA ALA A 28 -3.48 8.11 -16.34
C ALA A 28 -3.59 7.87 -17.87
N TYR A 29 -4.71 8.24 -18.46
CA TYR A 29 -4.89 8.20 -19.92
C TYR A 29 -3.87 9.07 -20.66
N GLY A 30 -3.70 10.33 -20.21
CA GLY A 30 -2.74 11.26 -20.83
C GLY A 30 -1.27 10.79 -20.72
N LYS A 31 -0.97 9.94 -19.74
CA LYS A 31 0.33 9.31 -19.54
C LYS A 31 0.46 7.95 -20.24
N GLY A 32 -0.59 7.45 -20.90
CA GLY A 32 -0.58 6.14 -21.58
C GLY A 32 -0.58 4.96 -20.64
N MET A 33 -1.07 5.12 -19.40
CA MET A 33 -1.18 4.02 -18.46
C MET A 33 -2.27 3.02 -18.89
N LEU A 34 -2.07 1.76 -18.55
CA LEU A 34 -2.96 0.66 -18.89
C LEU A 34 -4.02 0.40 -17.81
N LEU A 35 -3.60 0.54 -16.54
CA LEU A 35 -4.44 0.25 -15.39
C LEU A 35 -4.15 1.22 -14.24
N LEU A 36 -5.21 1.70 -13.61
CA LEU A 36 -5.14 2.58 -12.44
C LEU A 36 -5.99 2.00 -11.31
N GLY A 37 -5.39 1.84 -10.14
CA GLY A 37 -6.07 1.55 -8.87
C GLY A 37 -6.33 2.84 -8.10
N VAL A 38 -7.53 2.97 -7.54
CA VAL A 38 -7.87 4.00 -6.56
C VAL A 38 -7.99 3.32 -5.20
N SER A 39 -7.20 3.77 -4.23
CA SER A 39 -7.05 3.15 -2.92
C SER A 39 -7.13 4.17 -1.79
N ASP A 40 -8.19 4.97 -1.77
CA ASP A 40 -8.37 5.98 -0.72
C ASP A 40 -8.28 5.37 0.68
N HIS A 41 -7.80 6.16 1.64
CA HIS A 41 -7.64 5.74 3.05
C HIS A 41 -8.95 5.30 3.69
N GLY A 42 -8.86 4.27 4.52
CA GLY A 42 -9.96 3.81 5.36
C GLY A 42 -10.40 4.85 6.41
N PRO A 43 -11.60 4.66 7.02
CA PRO A 43 -12.29 5.68 7.83
C PRO A 43 -11.59 6.06 9.14
N ALA A 44 -10.61 5.30 9.61
CA ALA A 44 -9.82 5.67 10.79
C ALA A 44 -8.85 6.83 10.52
N THR A 45 -8.48 7.06 9.26
CA THR A 45 -7.65 8.20 8.88
C THR A 45 -8.43 9.50 9.03
N PRO A 46 -7.96 10.49 9.81
CA PRO A 46 -8.67 11.75 10.00
C PRO A 46 -8.98 12.48 8.70
N GLY A 47 -10.25 12.81 8.50
CA GLY A 47 -10.73 13.49 7.29
C GLY A 47 -11.11 12.57 6.13
N SER A 48 -10.81 11.27 6.20
CA SER A 48 -11.16 10.34 5.13
C SER A 48 -12.66 10.01 5.11
N CYS A 49 -13.07 9.35 4.03
CA CYS A 49 -14.46 8.97 3.80
C CYS A 49 -14.91 7.78 4.67
N GLN A 50 -16.24 7.62 4.77
CA GLN A 50 -16.90 6.54 5.51
C GLN A 50 -17.04 5.27 4.66
N GLU A 51 -17.33 4.12 5.29
CA GLU A 51 -17.56 2.83 4.61
C GLU A 51 -18.54 2.88 3.43
N SER A 52 -19.53 3.79 3.49
CA SER A 52 -20.51 3.97 2.40
C SER A 52 -19.87 4.37 1.07
N TYR A 53 -18.77 5.11 1.10
CA TYR A 53 -18.00 5.45 -0.10
C TYR A 53 -17.46 4.18 -0.76
N PHE A 54 -16.75 3.34 0.00
CA PHE A 54 -16.17 2.09 -0.50
C PHE A 54 -17.25 1.13 -1.04
N ARG A 55 -18.41 1.07 -0.37
CA ARG A 55 -19.55 0.28 -0.84
C ARG A 55 -20.04 0.75 -2.21
N ASN A 56 -20.07 2.06 -2.44
CA ASN A 56 -20.51 2.64 -3.70
C ASN A 56 -19.52 2.41 -4.86
N LEU A 57 -18.23 2.20 -4.58
CA LEU A 57 -17.21 1.93 -5.59
C LEU A 57 -17.50 0.66 -6.42
N LYS A 58 -18.30 -0.28 -5.91
CA LYS A 58 -18.76 -1.46 -6.67
C LYS A 58 -19.49 -1.09 -7.95
N SER A 59 -20.19 0.06 -7.95
CA SER A 59 -20.97 0.56 -9.09
C SER A 59 -20.17 1.49 -10.00
N ALA A 60 -18.91 1.76 -9.67
CA ALA A 60 -18.08 2.66 -10.46
C ALA A 60 -17.63 2.02 -11.79
N PRO A 61 -17.57 2.80 -12.88
CA PRO A 61 -17.17 2.29 -14.19
C PRO A 61 -15.74 1.69 -14.17
N LYS A 62 -15.61 0.44 -14.62
CA LYS A 62 -14.33 -0.28 -14.70
C LYS A 62 -13.43 0.13 -15.87
N ASN A 63 -13.88 1.05 -16.71
CA ASN A 63 -13.06 1.71 -17.73
C ASN A 63 -13.39 3.19 -17.74
N ARG A 64 -12.34 4.02 -17.74
CA ARG A 64 -12.46 5.47 -17.90
C ARG A 64 -11.42 5.94 -18.91
N ALA A 65 -11.86 6.59 -19.96
CA ALA A 65 -11.01 7.13 -21.01
C ALA A 65 -10.03 6.08 -21.63
N GLY A 66 -10.38 4.79 -21.61
CA GLY A 66 -9.50 3.72 -22.11
C GLY A 66 -8.56 3.09 -21.06
N VAL A 67 -8.51 3.64 -19.85
CA VAL A 67 -7.75 3.07 -18.73
C VAL A 67 -8.63 2.07 -17.95
N ILE A 68 -8.09 0.89 -17.64
CA ILE A 68 -8.76 -0.07 -16.75
C ILE A 68 -8.69 0.48 -15.32
N MET A 69 -9.86 0.57 -14.67
CA MET A 69 -10.00 1.08 -13.32
C MET A 69 -10.22 -0.06 -12.33
N LEU A 70 -9.40 -0.11 -11.28
CA LEU A 70 -9.63 -0.94 -10.11
C LEU A 70 -9.92 -0.05 -8.90
N TYR A 71 -10.89 -0.47 -8.10
CA TYR A 71 -11.31 0.26 -6.91
C TYR A 71 -11.03 -0.57 -5.68
N GLY A 72 -10.09 -0.11 -4.90
CA GLY A 72 -9.63 -0.70 -3.65
C GLY A 72 -9.80 0.24 -2.48
N ALA A 73 -9.06 -0.07 -1.44
CA ALA A 73 -8.86 0.78 -0.27
C ALA A 73 -7.44 0.61 0.24
N GLU A 74 -6.89 1.67 0.80
CA GLU A 74 -5.77 1.57 1.73
C GLU A 74 -6.34 1.53 3.15
N ALA A 75 -6.58 0.30 3.64
CA ALA A 75 -7.12 0.05 4.96
C ALA A 75 -6.04 0.23 6.03
N ASN A 76 -6.40 0.87 7.13
CA ASN A 76 -5.50 1.04 8.27
C ASN A 76 -5.42 -0.25 9.09
N ILE A 77 -4.21 -0.74 9.36
CA ILE A 77 -3.95 -1.73 10.38
C ILE A 77 -4.05 -1.01 11.72
N LEU A 78 -4.94 -1.48 12.60
CA LEU A 78 -5.29 -0.76 13.83
C LEU A 78 -4.48 -1.21 15.05
N ASP A 79 -4.09 -2.47 15.09
CA ASP A 79 -3.43 -3.09 16.26
C ASP A 79 -2.62 -4.34 15.89
N GLU A 80 -1.97 -4.94 16.89
CA GLU A 80 -1.15 -6.16 16.78
C GLU A 80 -1.94 -7.42 16.41
N HIS A 81 -3.27 -7.37 16.47
CA HIS A 81 -4.15 -8.47 16.04
C HIS A 81 -4.51 -8.37 14.57
N GLY A 82 -4.00 -7.36 13.86
CA GLY A 82 -4.25 -7.13 12.44
C GLY A 82 -5.70 -6.74 12.16
N HIS A 83 -6.39 -6.07 13.11
CA HIS A 83 -7.69 -5.50 12.83
C HIS A 83 -7.56 -4.37 11.81
N LEU A 84 -8.51 -4.31 10.89
CA LEU A 84 -8.60 -3.25 9.88
C LEU A 84 -9.77 -2.33 10.19
N ASP A 85 -9.69 -1.10 9.71
CA ASP A 85 -10.72 -0.07 9.89
C ASP A 85 -11.88 -0.15 8.89
N LEU A 86 -11.85 -1.11 7.98
CA LEU A 86 -12.94 -1.46 7.07
C LEU A 86 -13.42 -2.87 7.35
N SER A 87 -14.72 -3.06 7.32
CA SER A 87 -15.33 -4.37 7.57
C SER A 87 -15.08 -5.35 6.42
N GLU A 88 -15.03 -6.65 6.74
CA GLU A 88 -14.83 -7.72 5.76
C GLU A 88 -15.85 -7.66 4.59
N PRO A 89 -17.16 -7.42 4.80
CA PRO A 89 -18.12 -7.29 3.70
C PRO A 89 -17.83 -6.13 2.74
N ILE A 90 -17.16 -5.08 3.22
CA ILE A 90 -16.71 -3.98 2.38
C ILE A 90 -15.47 -4.41 1.60
N LEU A 91 -14.42 -4.87 2.30
CA LEU A 91 -13.14 -5.23 1.70
C LEU A 91 -13.26 -6.35 0.67
N SER A 92 -14.05 -7.39 0.96
CA SER A 92 -14.31 -8.49 0.02
C SER A 92 -15.06 -8.06 -1.25
N GLY A 93 -15.72 -6.93 -1.19
CA GLY A 93 -16.46 -6.36 -2.32
C GLY A 93 -15.66 -5.40 -3.19
N LEU A 94 -14.46 -5.01 -2.82
CA LEU A 94 -13.55 -4.17 -3.61
C LEU A 94 -12.73 -5.02 -4.57
N ASP A 95 -12.04 -4.41 -5.53
CA ASP A 95 -11.17 -5.14 -6.46
C ASP A 95 -9.86 -5.59 -5.77
N PHE A 96 -9.37 -4.81 -4.80
CA PHE A 96 -8.16 -5.11 -4.01
C PHE A 96 -8.18 -4.34 -2.69
N CYS A 97 -7.28 -4.75 -1.77
CA CYS A 97 -7.02 -4.06 -0.51
C CYS A 97 -5.51 -3.95 -0.31
N ILE A 98 -5.05 -2.73 -0.08
CA ILE A 98 -3.76 -2.42 0.51
C ILE A 98 -3.99 -2.30 2.01
N ALA A 99 -3.12 -2.86 2.83
CA ALA A 99 -3.16 -2.69 4.28
C ALA A 99 -1.86 -2.06 4.76
N SER A 100 -1.98 -0.98 5.54
CA SER A 100 -0.84 -0.15 5.94
C SER A 100 -0.89 0.21 7.42
N ILE A 101 0.27 0.36 8.05
CA ILE A 101 0.39 0.98 9.37
C ILE A 101 0.55 2.50 9.20
N HIS A 102 -0.33 3.26 9.84
CA HIS A 102 -0.25 4.71 9.89
C HIS A 102 -0.17 5.21 11.34
N PRO A 103 0.65 6.24 11.62
CA PRO A 103 0.86 6.73 12.98
C PRO A 103 -0.43 7.25 13.66
N GLN A 104 -1.38 7.77 12.89
CA GLN A 104 -2.62 8.31 13.40
C GLN A 104 -3.62 7.24 13.88
N THR A 105 -3.50 6.00 13.35
CA THR A 105 -4.51 4.95 13.51
C THR A 105 -4.00 3.73 14.27
N PHE A 106 -2.73 3.40 14.14
CA PHE A 106 -2.15 2.21 14.76
C PHE A 106 -2.04 2.35 16.29
N ARG A 107 -2.55 1.36 17.00
CA ARG A 107 -2.53 1.27 18.47
C ARG A 107 -1.76 0.03 18.88
N SER A 108 -0.59 0.22 19.47
CA SER A 108 0.23 -0.86 20.00
C SER A 108 0.70 -0.49 21.40
N PRO A 109 0.79 -1.45 22.33
CA PRO A 109 1.34 -1.22 23.68
C PRO A 109 2.78 -0.68 23.68
N ALA A 110 3.53 -0.90 22.59
CA ALA A 110 4.90 -0.44 22.45
C ALA A 110 5.04 1.05 22.16
N TYR A 111 3.94 1.74 21.86
CA TYR A 111 3.95 3.17 21.51
C TYR A 111 3.11 3.96 22.50
N HIS A 112 3.67 5.06 23.01
CA HIS A 112 2.89 6.02 23.79
C HIS A 112 1.89 6.75 22.91
N ARG A 113 0.83 7.29 23.56
CA ARG A 113 -0.25 7.98 22.87
C ARG A 113 0.29 9.18 22.08
N PHE A 114 0.10 9.13 20.79
CA PHE A 114 0.60 10.05 19.80
C PHE A 114 -0.22 11.34 19.75
N SER A 115 0.45 12.49 19.63
CA SER A 115 -0.18 13.73 19.18
C SER A 115 -0.23 13.76 17.65
N PHE A 116 -1.35 14.12 17.04
CA PHE A 116 -1.51 14.27 15.58
C PHE A 116 -0.37 15.10 14.93
N TRP A 117 0.27 15.97 15.70
CA TRP A 117 1.32 16.88 15.27
C TRP A 117 2.73 16.37 15.51
N ASP A 118 2.90 15.40 16.40
CA ASP A 118 4.21 14.83 16.73
C ASP A 118 4.36 13.47 16.03
N ARG A 119 4.96 13.47 14.85
CA ARG A 119 5.13 12.30 14.00
C ARG A 119 6.30 11.39 14.40
N ARG A 120 7.00 11.71 15.49
CA ARG A 120 8.16 10.95 15.95
C ARG A 120 7.76 9.99 17.07
N GLN A 121 7.13 8.89 16.72
CA GLN A 121 7.01 7.78 17.66
C GLN A 121 8.36 7.06 17.73
N VAL A 122 9.06 7.21 18.83
CA VAL A 122 10.16 6.33 19.17
C VAL A 122 9.61 5.34 20.19
N ALA A 123 9.60 4.06 19.85
CA ALA A 123 9.23 3.02 20.79
C ALA A 123 10.25 3.01 21.94
N GLU A 124 9.79 3.10 23.17
CA GLU A 124 10.66 2.95 24.35
C GLU A 124 11.28 1.54 24.39
N ASP A 125 10.49 0.51 24.05
CA ASP A 125 10.91 -0.87 23.89
C ASP A 125 10.95 -1.24 22.40
N THR A 126 12.11 -1.08 21.78
CA THR A 126 12.32 -1.38 20.35
C THR A 126 12.08 -2.86 20.02
N GLU A 127 12.46 -3.79 20.87
CA GLU A 127 12.26 -5.23 20.64
C GLU A 127 10.79 -5.61 20.82
N GLY A 128 10.10 -5.04 21.81
CA GLY A 128 8.66 -5.18 21.98
C GLY A 128 7.91 -4.61 20.77
N ALA A 129 8.27 -3.40 20.33
CA ALA A 129 7.70 -2.78 19.13
C ALA A 129 7.89 -3.64 17.89
N LYS A 130 9.09 -4.15 17.66
CA LYS A 130 9.41 -5.04 16.54
C LYS A 130 8.51 -6.29 16.55
N ARG A 131 8.34 -6.91 17.70
CA ARG A 131 7.46 -8.08 17.85
C ARG A 131 6.00 -7.75 17.56
N TYR A 132 5.46 -6.65 18.13
CA TYR A 132 4.07 -6.23 17.92
C TYR A 132 3.80 -5.86 16.46
N ASN A 133 4.68 -5.08 15.84
CA ASN A 133 4.51 -4.67 14.45
C ASN A 133 4.58 -5.86 13.49
N THR A 134 5.53 -6.77 13.71
CA THR A 134 5.64 -8.00 12.92
C THR A 134 4.35 -8.83 13.05
N GLN A 135 3.84 -8.99 14.27
CA GLN A 135 2.60 -9.73 14.51
C GLN A 135 1.39 -9.06 13.85
N ALA A 136 1.31 -7.72 13.90
CA ALA A 136 0.25 -6.96 13.22
C ALA A 136 0.21 -7.25 11.73
N TYR A 137 1.36 -7.20 11.06
CA TYR A 137 1.45 -7.53 9.63
C TYR A 137 1.10 -8.99 9.35
N ILE A 138 1.63 -9.95 10.12
CA ILE A 138 1.34 -11.38 9.95
C ILE A 138 -0.17 -11.64 10.04
N ARG A 139 -0.83 -11.16 11.10
CA ARG A 139 -2.27 -11.31 11.29
C ARG A 139 -3.11 -10.62 10.20
N THR A 140 -2.61 -9.50 9.70
CA THR A 140 -3.24 -8.81 8.56
C THR A 140 -3.14 -9.64 7.29
N MET A 141 -1.98 -10.22 7.00
CA MET A 141 -1.76 -11.04 5.81
C MET A 141 -2.55 -12.35 5.80
N GLU A 142 -2.94 -12.88 6.96
CA GLU A 142 -3.82 -14.06 7.09
C GLU A 142 -5.24 -13.79 6.58
N ARG A 143 -5.64 -12.50 6.42
CA ARG A 143 -6.99 -12.15 5.95
C ARG A 143 -7.10 -12.29 4.43
N PRO A 144 -8.07 -13.05 3.91
CA PRO A 144 -8.11 -13.44 2.47
C PRO A 144 -8.34 -12.25 1.52
N TYR A 145 -8.84 -11.14 1.99
CA TYR A 145 -9.12 -9.93 1.19
C TYR A 145 -7.97 -8.93 1.17
N VAL A 146 -6.89 -9.12 1.94
CA VAL A 146 -5.70 -8.27 1.89
C VAL A 146 -4.79 -8.76 0.76
N ASN A 147 -4.55 -7.94 -0.22
CA ASN A 147 -3.76 -8.26 -1.40
C ASN A 147 -2.32 -7.73 -1.33
N ILE A 148 -2.15 -6.55 -0.72
CA ILE A 148 -0.91 -5.80 -0.74
C ILE A 148 -0.64 -5.27 0.68
N ILE A 149 0.62 -5.31 1.12
CA ILE A 149 1.07 -4.53 2.27
C ILE A 149 1.74 -3.27 1.76
N GLY A 150 1.20 -2.12 2.18
CA GLY A 150 1.70 -0.80 1.83
C GLY A 150 2.87 -0.37 2.72
N HIS A 151 3.87 0.26 2.11
CA HIS A 151 5.04 0.91 2.73
C HIS A 151 5.56 0.29 4.05
N PRO A 152 5.94 -1.01 4.07
CA PRO A 152 6.38 -1.70 5.29
C PRO A 152 7.81 -1.34 5.71
N ASP A 153 8.43 -0.41 5.04
CA ASP A 153 9.82 0.02 5.17
C ASP A 153 10.01 1.16 6.19
N ASP A 154 8.92 1.67 6.80
CA ASP A 154 8.97 2.79 7.74
C ASP A 154 9.77 2.41 9.02
N PRO A 155 10.93 3.04 9.28
CA PRO A 155 11.77 2.72 10.43
C PRO A 155 11.13 3.05 11.78
N HIS A 156 10.07 3.86 11.82
CA HIS A 156 9.30 4.13 13.03
C HIS A 156 8.51 2.89 13.49
N TYR A 157 8.30 1.92 12.60
CA TYR A 157 7.62 0.66 12.87
C TYR A 157 8.55 -0.52 12.57
N PRO A 158 9.60 -0.73 13.39
CA PRO A 158 10.54 -1.82 13.16
C PRO A 158 9.82 -3.17 13.12
N ILE A 159 10.25 -4.03 12.20
CA ILE A 159 9.71 -5.38 12.01
C ILE A 159 10.83 -6.42 11.87
N ASP A 160 10.51 -7.68 12.08
CA ASP A 160 11.36 -8.79 11.70
C ASP A 160 11.13 -9.08 10.21
N PHE A 161 12.05 -8.66 9.38
CA PHE A 161 11.93 -8.77 7.91
C PHE A 161 11.84 -10.21 7.42
N GLU A 162 12.51 -11.16 8.08
CA GLU A 162 12.44 -12.58 7.69
C GLU A 162 11.04 -13.15 7.94
N GLN A 163 10.50 -12.95 9.15
CA GLN A 163 9.15 -13.40 9.48
C GLN A 163 8.08 -12.70 8.62
N PHE A 164 8.25 -11.39 8.38
CA PHE A 164 7.35 -10.60 7.56
C PHE A 164 7.30 -11.12 6.11
N VAL A 165 8.44 -11.31 5.47
CA VAL A 165 8.52 -11.78 4.08
C VAL A 165 8.04 -13.22 3.96
N GLU A 166 8.35 -14.08 4.95
CA GLU A 166 7.86 -15.46 4.99
C GLU A 166 6.33 -15.51 5.08
N ALA A 167 5.73 -14.68 5.95
CA ALA A 167 4.28 -14.59 6.06
C ALA A 167 3.63 -14.07 4.77
N ALA A 168 4.24 -13.10 4.10
CA ALA A 168 3.76 -12.59 2.82
C ALA A 168 3.78 -13.68 1.73
N LEU A 169 4.86 -14.48 1.69
CA LEU A 169 4.98 -15.63 0.77
C LEU A 169 3.88 -16.68 1.03
N GLN A 170 3.74 -17.11 2.28
CA GLN A 170 2.77 -18.15 2.67
C GLN A 170 1.32 -17.73 2.38
N ASN A 171 1.04 -16.44 2.56
CA ASN A 171 -0.28 -15.87 2.33
C ASN A 171 -0.46 -15.29 0.92
N HIS A 172 0.52 -15.40 0.03
CA HIS A 172 0.47 -14.83 -1.33
C HIS A 172 0.16 -13.34 -1.36
N VAL A 173 0.65 -12.57 -0.37
CA VAL A 173 0.51 -11.12 -0.31
C VAL A 173 1.65 -10.45 -1.04
N ILE A 174 1.33 -9.42 -1.81
CA ILE A 174 2.31 -8.62 -2.54
C ILE A 174 2.89 -7.57 -1.59
N ILE A 175 4.20 -7.37 -1.65
CA ILE A 175 4.87 -6.31 -0.90
C ILE A 175 5.08 -5.11 -1.82
N GLU A 176 4.71 -3.95 -1.31
CA GLU A 176 4.85 -2.68 -2.00
C GLU A 176 6.26 -2.11 -1.87
N VAL A 177 6.76 -1.54 -2.96
CA VAL A 177 7.89 -0.61 -3.02
C VAL A 177 7.31 0.78 -3.28
N ASN A 178 7.17 1.56 -2.24
CA ASN A 178 6.41 2.80 -2.24
C ASN A 178 7.30 3.99 -2.57
N GLU A 179 6.94 4.75 -3.60
CA GLU A 179 7.70 5.94 -4.04
C GLU A 179 7.77 7.01 -2.96
N ALA A 180 6.63 7.32 -2.30
CA ALA A 180 6.57 8.36 -1.28
C ALA A 180 7.46 8.05 -0.06
N SER A 181 7.70 6.76 0.23
CA SER A 181 8.64 6.32 1.26
C SER A 181 10.10 6.60 0.88
N LEU A 182 10.43 6.47 -0.40
CA LEU A 182 11.81 6.54 -0.89
C LEU A 182 12.27 7.96 -1.25
N VAL A 183 11.36 8.94 -1.24
CA VAL A 183 11.72 10.34 -1.47
C VAL A 183 12.66 10.83 -0.37
N PRO A 184 13.88 11.32 -0.71
CA PRO A 184 14.83 11.82 0.29
C PRO A 184 14.24 12.94 1.15
N GLY A 185 14.39 12.82 2.48
CA GLY A 185 13.82 13.80 3.42
C GLY A 185 12.30 13.70 3.59
N GLY A 186 11.68 12.64 3.09
CA GLY A 186 10.27 12.34 3.29
C GLY A 186 9.91 12.12 4.76
N TYR A 187 8.62 12.15 5.07
CA TYR A 187 8.13 12.09 6.45
C TYR A 187 8.38 10.74 7.16
N ARG A 188 8.59 9.65 6.41
CA ARG A 188 8.95 8.33 6.96
C ARG A 188 10.44 8.20 7.34
N GLY A 189 11.27 9.20 6.98
CA GLY A 189 12.71 9.17 7.25
C GLY A 189 13.49 8.33 6.24
N ASP A 190 14.58 7.67 6.69
CA ASP A 190 15.42 6.85 5.81
C ASP A 190 14.89 5.41 5.74
N THR A 191 14.09 5.14 4.73
CA THR A 191 13.43 3.85 4.50
C THR A 191 14.24 2.94 3.57
N LYS A 192 15.22 3.48 2.83
CA LYS A 192 15.89 2.80 1.72
C LYS A 192 16.56 1.48 2.14
N GLU A 193 17.26 1.46 3.27
CA GLU A 193 17.99 0.25 3.71
C GLU A 193 17.03 -0.84 4.19
N ASN A 194 15.90 -0.47 4.80
CA ASN A 194 14.83 -1.41 5.14
C ASN A 194 14.25 -2.04 3.87
N MET A 195 13.93 -1.22 2.87
CA MET A 195 13.39 -1.70 1.60
C MET A 195 14.39 -2.59 0.86
N LYS A 196 15.69 -2.27 0.86
CA LYS A 196 16.73 -3.16 0.29
C LYS A 196 16.74 -4.54 0.96
N THR A 197 16.60 -4.56 2.30
CA THR A 197 16.54 -5.82 3.04
C THR A 197 15.32 -6.64 2.64
N ILE A 198 14.15 -6.01 2.58
CA ILE A 198 12.90 -6.65 2.13
C ILE A 198 13.06 -7.18 0.69
N LEU A 199 13.55 -6.36 -0.24
CA LEU A 199 13.73 -6.76 -1.64
C LEU A 199 14.71 -7.91 -1.82
N LYS A 200 15.80 -7.94 -1.04
CA LYS A 200 16.75 -9.08 -1.04
C LYS A 200 16.04 -10.38 -0.65
N LEU A 201 15.24 -10.36 0.41
CA LEU A 201 14.49 -11.52 0.90
C LEU A 201 13.40 -11.95 -0.10
N CYS A 202 12.66 -11.01 -0.67
CA CYS A 202 11.65 -11.28 -1.69
C CYS A 202 12.27 -11.89 -2.94
N ARG A 203 13.40 -11.36 -3.42
CA ARG A 203 14.12 -11.89 -4.59
C ARG A 203 14.61 -13.31 -4.37
N GLN A 204 15.16 -13.63 -3.20
CA GLN A 204 15.60 -14.99 -2.84
C GLN A 204 14.44 -16.00 -2.89
N ARG A 205 13.22 -15.55 -2.62
CA ARG A 205 11.99 -16.35 -2.59
C ARG A 205 11.15 -16.25 -3.87
N GLN A 206 11.67 -15.55 -4.90
CA GLN A 206 10.98 -15.33 -6.19
C GLN A 206 9.57 -14.74 -6.02
N MET A 207 9.40 -13.81 -5.09
CA MET A 207 8.11 -13.20 -4.80
C MET A 207 7.78 -12.07 -5.76
N PRO A 208 6.51 -11.88 -6.13
CA PRO A 208 6.08 -10.66 -6.82
C PRO A 208 6.12 -9.45 -5.88
N ILE A 209 6.49 -8.28 -6.43
CA ILE A 209 6.43 -6.97 -5.78
C ILE A 209 5.64 -5.99 -6.62
N LEU A 210 5.12 -4.95 -5.99
CA LEU A 210 4.43 -3.85 -6.65
C LEU A 210 5.17 -2.53 -6.41
N LEU A 211 5.46 -1.80 -7.47
CA LEU A 211 5.88 -0.40 -7.36
C LEU A 211 4.64 0.48 -7.34
N SER A 212 4.63 1.53 -6.54
CA SER A 212 3.50 2.45 -6.46
C SER A 212 3.94 3.89 -6.26
N SER A 213 3.10 4.81 -6.72
CA SER A 213 3.35 6.24 -6.52
C SER A 213 2.95 6.74 -5.13
N ASP A 214 1.93 6.14 -4.51
CA ASP A 214 1.25 6.66 -3.31
C ASP A 214 0.84 8.13 -3.51
N SER A 215 0.37 8.41 -4.72
CA SER A 215 0.14 9.78 -5.17
C SER A 215 -1.10 10.36 -4.53
N HIS A 216 -0.92 11.47 -3.82
CA HIS A 216 -1.97 12.34 -3.32
C HIS A 216 -2.23 13.50 -4.28
N GLY A 217 -2.28 13.23 -5.58
CA GLY A 217 -2.58 14.21 -6.60
C GLY A 217 -2.36 13.68 -8.01
N ALA A 218 -3.16 14.14 -8.97
CA ALA A 218 -3.15 13.66 -10.34
C ALA A 218 -1.74 13.70 -10.98
N LYS A 219 -0.94 14.73 -10.68
CA LYS A 219 0.40 14.88 -11.26
C LYS A 219 1.34 13.71 -10.93
N GLY A 220 1.26 13.16 -9.72
CA GLY A 220 2.12 12.08 -9.24
C GLY A 220 1.71 10.68 -9.71
N VAL A 221 0.49 10.51 -10.26
CA VAL A 221 -0.02 9.21 -10.71
C VAL A 221 0.95 8.55 -11.71
N GLY A 222 1.37 7.31 -11.39
CA GLY A 222 2.32 6.54 -12.19
C GLY A 222 3.77 7.00 -12.12
N GLU A 223 4.11 8.01 -11.31
CA GLU A 223 5.50 8.47 -11.13
C GLU A 223 6.13 7.72 -9.96
N ALA A 224 7.20 6.97 -10.23
CA ALA A 224 7.91 6.20 -9.22
C ALA A 224 9.43 6.10 -9.51
N PRO A 225 10.11 7.23 -9.76
CA PRO A 225 11.52 7.21 -10.17
C PRO A 225 12.46 6.62 -9.12
N TYR A 226 12.24 6.84 -7.82
CA TYR A 226 13.08 6.26 -6.76
C TYR A 226 12.82 4.77 -6.58
N ALA A 227 11.56 4.32 -6.68
CA ALA A 227 11.21 2.91 -6.63
C ALA A 227 11.76 2.16 -7.86
N GLU A 228 11.63 2.72 -9.08
CA GLU A 228 12.23 2.16 -10.31
C GLU A 228 13.76 2.07 -10.18
N ALA A 229 14.42 3.12 -9.67
CA ALA A 229 15.88 3.13 -9.48
C ALA A 229 16.33 2.08 -8.45
N LEU A 230 15.57 1.91 -7.36
CA LEU A 230 15.91 0.94 -6.31
C LEU A 230 15.80 -0.51 -6.80
N VAL A 231 14.72 -0.87 -7.50
CA VAL A 231 14.60 -2.25 -8.03
C VAL A 231 15.63 -2.54 -9.10
N GLN A 232 16.05 -1.52 -9.87
CA GLN A 232 17.16 -1.63 -10.81
C GLN A 232 18.50 -1.82 -10.07
N GLU A 233 18.79 -1.03 -9.03
CA GLU A 233 19.96 -1.18 -8.14
C GLU A 233 20.05 -2.59 -7.56
N MET A 234 18.90 -3.13 -7.12
CA MET A 234 18.77 -4.47 -6.53
C MET A 234 18.74 -5.60 -7.56
N ALA A 235 18.82 -5.29 -8.87
CA ALA A 235 18.69 -6.26 -9.98
C ALA A 235 17.47 -7.17 -9.76
N TYR A 236 16.31 -6.58 -9.41
CA TYR A 236 15.09 -7.34 -9.20
C TYR A 236 14.53 -7.85 -10.53
N PRO A 237 14.12 -9.15 -10.64
CA PRO A 237 13.63 -9.70 -11.89
C PRO A 237 12.37 -8.97 -12.37
N ARG A 238 12.41 -8.47 -13.62
CA ARG A 238 11.32 -7.68 -14.18
C ARG A 238 9.98 -8.44 -14.24
N GLU A 239 10.04 -9.72 -14.48
CA GLU A 239 8.87 -10.62 -14.53
C GLU A 239 8.17 -10.81 -13.18
N LEU A 240 8.85 -10.47 -12.08
CA LEU A 240 8.29 -10.46 -10.73
C LEU A 240 7.76 -9.09 -10.31
N ILE A 241 7.87 -8.06 -11.15
CA ILE A 241 7.33 -6.73 -10.87
C ILE A 241 5.93 -6.63 -11.49
N VAL A 242 4.92 -6.60 -10.64
CA VAL A 242 3.48 -6.62 -11.01
C VAL A 242 3.12 -5.52 -12.02
N ASN A 243 3.77 -4.37 -11.93
CA ASN A 243 3.50 -3.23 -12.82
C ASN A 243 3.77 -3.50 -14.29
N TYR A 244 4.60 -4.49 -14.61
CA TYR A 244 4.98 -4.83 -15.98
C TYR A 244 4.27 -6.09 -16.51
N MET A 245 3.32 -6.63 -15.74
CA MET A 245 2.43 -7.72 -16.17
C MET A 245 1.30 -7.16 -17.06
N GLU A 246 0.68 -8.05 -17.83
CA GLU A 246 -0.56 -7.70 -18.53
C GLU A 246 -1.70 -7.36 -17.54
N PRO A 247 -2.52 -6.34 -17.78
CA PRO A 247 -3.56 -5.92 -16.85
C PRO A 247 -4.50 -7.06 -16.40
N GLN A 248 -4.81 -7.99 -17.30
CA GLN A 248 -5.65 -9.16 -16.99
C GLN A 248 -4.96 -10.10 -16.00
N ALA A 249 -3.64 -10.27 -16.12
CA ALA A 249 -2.86 -11.07 -15.17
C ALA A 249 -2.83 -10.43 -13.78
N VAL A 250 -2.71 -9.10 -13.71
CA VAL A 250 -2.82 -8.35 -12.44
C VAL A 250 -4.20 -8.53 -11.81
N CYS A 251 -5.27 -8.37 -12.58
CA CYS A 251 -6.63 -8.60 -12.09
C CYS A 251 -6.82 -10.04 -11.58
N ALA A 252 -6.23 -11.04 -12.25
CA ALA A 252 -6.29 -12.44 -11.83
C ALA A 252 -5.48 -12.69 -10.55
N LEU A 253 -4.31 -12.06 -10.42
CA LEU A 253 -3.45 -12.15 -9.23
C LEU A 253 -4.16 -11.62 -7.98
N LEU A 254 -4.81 -10.45 -8.09
CA LEU A 254 -5.56 -9.84 -7.00
C LEU A 254 -6.79 -10.66 -6.58
N LYS A 255 -7.43 -11.39 -7.51
CA LYS A 255 -8.60 -12.25 -7.23
C LYS A 255 -8.26 -13.57 -6.55
N LYS A 256 -7.03 -14.09 -6.68
CA LYS A 256 -6.63 -15.41 -6.14
C LYS A 256 -6.78 -15.55 -4.63
N ARG A 257 -6.87 -14.45 -3.92
CA ARG A 257 -6.97 -14.41 -2.45
C ARG A 257 -8.39 -14.24 -1.92
N ARG A 258 -9.39 -14.21 -2.79
CA ARG A 258 -10.80 -13.92 -2.41
C ARG A 258 -11.68 -15.14 -2.50
#